data_7be7dedee9e188b658895e7b013fe41d
#
_entry.id   7be7dedee9e188b658895e7b013fe41d
#
_cell.length_a   1.000
_cell.length_b   1.000
_cell.length_c   1.000
_cell.angle_alpha   90.00
_cell.angle_beta   90.00
_cell.angle_gamma   90.00
#
_symmetry.space_group_name_H-M   'P 1'
#
loop_
_entity.id
_entity.type
_entity.pdbx_description
1 polymer ?
#
loop_
_entity_poly.entity_id
_entity_poly.type
_entity_poly.pdbx_seq_one_letter_code
_entity_poly.pdbx_strand_id
1 'polypeptide(L)'
;MGLGYTLAYRFKITPWVKAGRVFGNQIETLIDPFDAPPGEVLDIGCGTGDHAIEMARRGWQVTGIDTVQLALDKARSKARKAGVDVRFMHADATDLEHAVGRGYHLVLDVGCYHGLSDHDRVAYAENITTVTEPHATLLMFAFGPGHRGPLPRGVSRSDVERTFEKWKLVSDVDADTTGMPGPLKKADPRWFRLVKR
;
A
#
# COMPACT_ATOMS: atom_id res chain seq x y z
N MET A 1 -15.61 -3.18 1.10
CA MET A 1 -14.67 -4.27 0.71
C MET A 1 -14.36 -5.34 1.78
N GLY A 2 -14.64 -5.15 3.05
CA GLY A 2 -14.12 -5.97 4.15
C GLY A 2 -14.47 -7.46 4.23
N LEU A 3 -15.69 -7.89 3.83
CA LEU A 3 -16.17 -9.24 4.14
C LEU A 3 -15.37 -10.36 3.45
N GLY A 4 -15.04 -10.20 2.17
CA GLY A 4 -14.28 -11.20 1.41
C GLY A 4 -12.86 -11.39 1.94
N TYR A 5 -12.17 -10.28 2.26
CA TYR A 5 -10.84 -10.33 2.86
C TYR A 5 -10.87 -10.89 4.28
N THR A 6 -11.89 -10.55 5.09
CA THR A 6 -12.07 -11.11 6.44
C THR A 6 -12.20 -12.63 6.40
N LEU A 7 -13.00 -13.17 5.48
CA LEU A 7 -13.13 -14.60 5.28
C LEU A 7 -11.83 -15.24 4.83
N ALA A 8 -11.12 -14.62 3.89
CA ALA A 8 -9.82 -15.10 3.42
C ALA A 8 -8.78 -15.20 4.56
N TYR A 9 -8.69 -14.19 5.42
CA TYR A 9 -7.82 -14.23 6.60
C TYR A 9 -8.25 -15.28 7.62
N ARG A 10 -9.57 -15.48 7.81
CA ARG A 10 -10.11 -16.51 8.70
C ARG A 10 -9.79 -17.93 8.22
N PHE A 11 -9.89 -18.16 6.91
CA PHE A 11 -9.58 -19.46 6.31
C PHE A 11 -8.12 -19.63 5.89
N LYS A 12 -7.23 -18.66 6.21
CA LYS A 12 -5.80 -18.66 5.86
C LYS A 12 -5.54 -18.74 4.34
N ILE A 13 -6.48 -18.30 3.51
CA ILE A 13 -6.35 -18.21 2.05
C ILE A 13 -5.91 -16.79 1.71
N THR A 14 -4.64 -16.48 1.94
CA THR A 14 -4.08 -15.13 1.78
C THR A 14 -2.84 -15.16 0.88
N PRO A 15 -2.97 -15.48 -0.43
CA PRO A 15 -1.83 -15.59 -1.34
C PRO A 15 -1.04 -14.28 -1.47
N TRP A 16 -1.71 -13.13 -1.31
CA TRP A 16 -1.08 -11.80 -1.33
C TRP A 16 -0.10 -11.56 -0.19
N VAL A 17 -0.32 -12.16 0.99
CA VAL A 17 0.62 -12.04 2.13
C VAL A 17 1.98 -12.66 1.81
N LYS A 18 1.99 -13.76 1.07
CA LYS A 18 3.24 -14.39 0.60
C LYS A 18 3.88 -13.58 -0.53
N ALA A 19 3.06 -13.07 -1.45
CA ALA A 19 3.53 -12.24 -2.56
C ALA A 19 4.11 -10.91 -2.04
N GLY A 20 3.49 -10.28 -1.05
CA GLY A 20 3.97 -9.02 -0.47
C GLY A 20 5.39 -9.08 0.10
N ARG A 21 5.80 -10.21 0.66
CA ARG A 21 7.17 -10.38 1.18
C ARG A 21 8.26 -10.31 0.11
N VAL A 22 7.92 -10.59 -1.14
CA VAL A 22 8.84 -10.49 -2.28
C VAL A 22 9.25 -9.04 -2.56
N PHE A 23 8.42 -8.07 -2.14
CA PHE A 23 8.62 -6.66 -2.49
C PHE A 23 9.53 -5.87 -1.53
N GLY A 24 9.93 -6.43 -0.39
CA GLY A 24 10.73 -5.72 0.61
C GLY A 24 11.96 -5.04 0.01
N ASN A 25 12.79 -5.78 -0.71
CA ASN A 25 14.00 -5.25 -1.35
C ASN A 25 13.69 -4.22 -2.47
N GLN A 26 12.56 -4.39 -3.17
CA GLN A 26 12.15 -3.46 -4.22
C GLN A 26 11.70 -2.13 -3.61
N ILE A 27 10.92 -2.17 -2.52
CA ILE A 27 10.52 -0.97 -1.78
C ILE A 27 11.75 -0.20 -1.32
N GLU A 28 12.77 -0.87 -0.82
CA GLU A 28 14.05 -0.27 -0.45
C GLU A 28 14.65 0.53 -1.60
N THR A 29 14.90 -0.13 -2.72
CA THR A 29 15.51 0.47 -3.90
C THR A 29 14.68 1.66 -4.44
N LEU A 30 13.36 1.59 -4.30
CA LEU A 30 12.44 2.63 -4.77
C LEU A 30 12.32 3.81 -3.80
N ILE A 31 12.62 3.60 -2.50
CA ILE A 31 12.61 4.64 -1.46
C ILE A 31 13.98 5.30 -1.29
N ASP A 32 15.08 4.57 -1.41
CA ASP A 32 16.46 5.10 -1.28
C ASP A 32 16.76 6.37 -2.10
N PRO A 33 16.16 6.59 -3.32
CA PRO A 33 16.38 7.81 -4.06
C PRO A 33 15.85 9.10 -3.42
N PHE A 34 15.17 9.01 -2.28
CA PHE A 34 14.53 10.19 -1.68
C PHE A 34 15.46 11.07 -0.85
N ASP A 35 16.69 10.67 -0.54
CA ASP A 35 17.66 11.41 0.30
C ASP A 35 17.04 12.12 1.52
N ALA A 36 15.81 11.74 1.89
CA ALA A 36 15.09 12.36 2.98
C ALA A 36 15.29 11.53 4.26
N PRO A 37 15.51 12.17 5.40
CA PRO A 37 15.53 11.48 6.67
C PRO A 37 14.19 10.78 6.90
N PRO A 38 14.17 9.65 7.63
CA PRO A 38 12.94 8.99 8.00
C PRO A 38 11.95 9.96 8.66
N GLY A 39 10.70 9.94 8.21
CA GLY A 39 9.60 10.77 8.69
C GLY A 39 8.34 9.94 8.90
N GLU A 40 7.18 10.60 8.81
CA GLU A 40 5.87 9.94 8.94
C GLU A 40 5.54 9.17 7.65
N VAL A 41 5.23 7.87 7.77
CA VAL A 41 4.77 7.02 6.67
C VAL A 41 3.41 6.40 6.96
N LEU A 42 2.55 6.38 5.96
CA LEU A 42 1.25 5.71 5.98
C LEU A 42 1.29 4.46 5.10
N ASP A 43 1.15 3.27 5.69
CA ASP A 43 1.03 1.99 4.98
C ASP A 43 -0.46 1.63 4.82
N ILE A 44 -0.98 1.76 3.61
CA ILE A 44 -2.40 1.57 3.29
C ILE A 44 -2.68 0.11 2.87
N GLY A 45 -3.64 -0.52 3.56
CA GLY A 45 -3.89 -1.95 3.39
C GLY A 45 -2.75 -2.80 3.93
N CYS A 46 -2.19 -2.39 5.07
CA CYS A 46 -0.95 -2.94 5.66
C CYS A 46 -1.03 -4.46 5.96
N GLY A 47 -2.21 -5.05 5.95
CA GLY A 47 -2.42 -6.47 6.20
C GLY A 47 -1.81 -6.93 7.51
N THR A 48 -0.87 -7.88 7.45
CA THR A 48 -0.18 -8.40 8.64
C THR A 48 1.09 -7.60 9.01
N GLY A 49 1.28 -6.41 8.44
CA GLY A 49 2.26 -5.41 8.84
C GLY A 49 3.71 -5.71 8.43
N ASP A 50 3.94 -6.56 7.44
CA ASP A 50 5.31 -6.92 7.07
C ASP A 50 6.10 -5.69 6.57
N HIS A 51 5.53 -4.83 5.73
CA HIS A 51 6.18 -3.61 5.22
C HIS A 51 6.25 -2.53 6.30
N ALA A 52 5.16 -2.31 7.04
CA ALA A 52 5.13 -1.35 8.16
C ALA A 52 6.23 -1.63 9.19
N ILE A 53 6.43 -2.90 9.55
CA ILE A 53 7.47 -3.32 10.49
C ILE A 53 8.88 -3.07 9.91
N GLU A 54 9.09 -3.34 8.63
CA GLU A 54 10.37 -3.11 7.98
C GLU A 54 10.70 -1.60 7.91
N MET A 55 9.72 -0.75 7.58
CA MET A 55 9.87 0.70 7.60
C MET A 55 10.20 1.23 9.02
N ALA A 56 9.53 0.70 10.05
CA ALA A 56 9.81 1.07 11.43
C ALA A 56 11.24 0.67 11.88
N ARG A 57 11.76 -0.47 11.43
CA ARG A 57 13.16 -0.88 11.67
C ARG A 57 14.17 0.10 11.07
N ARG A 58 13.79 0.82 10.03
CA ARG A 58 14.60 1.83 9.35
C ARG A 58 14.45 3.23 9.92
N GLY A 59 13.73 3.34 11.04
CA GLY A 59 13.55 4.60 11.76
C GLY A 59 12.37 5.45 11.29
N TRP A 60 11.50 4.95 10.39
CA TRP A 60 10.27 5.64 10.03
C TRP A 60 9.24 5.58 11.17
N GLN A 61 8.48 6.66 11.32
CA GLN A 61 7.31 6.69 12.18
C GLN A 61 6.11 6.16 11.39
N VAL A 62 5.67 4.93 11.68
CA VAL A 62 4.76 4.22 10.79
C VAL A 62 3.34 4.16 11.37
N THR A 63 2.37 4.58 10.55
CA THR A 63 0.96 4.26 10.73
C THR A 63 0.54 3.25 9.67
N GLY A 64 0.07 2.08 10.07
CA GLY A 64 -0.49 1.07 9.17
C GLY A 64 -1.99 0.97 9.34
N ILE A 65 -2.74 0.99 8.24
CA ILE A 65 -4.20 0.83 8.25
C ILE A 65 -4.65 -0.39 7.46
N ASP A 66 -5.71 -1.04 7.93
CA ASP A 66 -6.41 -2.12 7.23
C ASP A 66 -7.86 -2.19 7.71
N THR A 67 -8.76 -2.69 6.87
CA THR A 67 -10.16 -2.93 7.21
C THR A 67 -10.40 -4.28 7.87
N VAL A 68 -9.38 -5.14 7.99
CA VAL A 68 -9.46 -6.48 8.56
C VAL A 68 -8.81 -6.53 9.93
N GLN A 69 -9.63 -6.47 10.99
CA GLN A 69 -9.14 -6.49 12.37
C GLN A 69 -8.22 -7.67 12.68
N LEU A 70 -8.52 -8.87 12.16
CA LEU A 70 -7.69 -10.07 12.35
C LEU A 70 -6.28 -9.92 11.74
N ALA A 71 -6.14 -9.16 10.64
CA ALA A 71 -4.84 -8.84 10.05
C ALA A 71 -4.05 -7.90 10.96
N LEU A 72 -4.71 -6.85 11.47
CA LEU A 72 -4.11 -5.89 12.40
C LEU A 72 -3.66 -6.52 13.71
N ASP A 73 -4.41 -7.47 14.25
CA ASP A 73 -4.03 -8.19 15.47
C ASP A 73 -2.75 -9.01 15.26
N LYS A 74 -2.61 -9.63 14.08
CA LYS A 74 -1.37 -10.31 13.68
C LYS A 74 -0.23 -9.32 13.47
N ALA A 75 -0.49 -8.16 12.86
CA ALA A 75 0.48 -7.10 12.66
C ALA A 75 1.04 -6.58 13.99
N ARG A 76 0.16 -6.26 14.94
CA ARG A 76 0.56 -5.84 16.31
C ARG A 76 1.40 -6.91 17.02
N SER A 77 1.02 -8.20 16.88
CA SER A 77 1.79 -9.30 17.45
C SER A 77 3.19 -9.40 16.84
N LYS A 78 3.31 -9.23 15.51
CA LYS A 78 4.60 -9.25 14.81
C LYS A 78 5.48 -8.06 15.20
N ALA A 79 4.93 -6.84 15.27
CA ALA A 79 5.66 -5.65 15.65
C ALA A 79 6.25 -5.75 17.06
N ARG A 80 5.44 -6.23 18.03
CA ARG A 80 5.95 -6.53 19.39
C ARG A 80 7.10 -7.54 19.39
N LYS A 81 7.00 -8.62 18.60
CA LYS A 81 8.07 -9.63 18.49
C LYS A 81 9.32 -9.08 17.80
N ALA A 82 9.14 -8.11 16.90
CA ALA A 82 10.24 -7.45 16.20
C ALA A 82 10.89 -6.33 17.02
N GLY A 83 10.30 -5.93 18.16
CA GLY A 83 10.80 -4.85 19.01
C GLY A 83 10.65 -3.46 18.38
N VAL A 84 9.67 -3.27 17.50
CA VAL A 84 9.42 -1.98 16.83
C VAL A 84 8.04 -1.44 17.21
N ASP A 85 7.92 -0.11 17.19
CA ASP A 85 6.64 0.58 17.39
C ASP A 85 6.01 0.92 16.02
N VAL A 86 4.75 0.53 15.83
CA VAL A 86 3.93 0.82 14.67
C VAL A 86 2.50 1.07 15.12
N ARG A 87 1.93 2.20 14.71
CA ARG A 87 0.54 2.55 14.99
C ARG A 87 -0.38 1.82 14.01
N PHE A 88 -0.94 0.66 14.40
CA PHE A 88 -1.91 -0.07 13.59
C PHE A 88 -3.35 0.34 13.91
N MET A 89 -4.11 0.75 12.88
CA MET A 89 -5.46 1.26 13.01
C MET A 89 -6.43 0.54 12.08
N HIS A 90 -7.64 0.27 12.58
CA HIS A 90 -8.75 -0.19 11.74
C HIS A 90 -9.36 1.04 11.06
N ALA A 91 -9.11 1.18 9.76
CA ALA A 91 -9.59 2.31 8.97
C ALA A 91 -9.81 1.90 7.50
N ASP A 92 -10.68 2.64 6.82
CA ASP A 92 -10.89 2.53 5.38
C ASP A 92 -10.07 3.60 4.65
N ALA A 93 -9.39 3.21 3.58
CA ALA A 93 -8.57 4.11 2.77
C ALA A 93 -9.39 5.21 2.05
N THR A 94 -10.69 5.06 2.01
CA THR A 94 -11.64 6.05 1.46
C THR A 94 -12.16 7.05 2.49
N ASP A 95 -11.75 6.91 3.78
CA ASP A 95 -12.12 7.83 4.87
C ASP A 95 -10.95 7.92 5.88
N LEU A 96 -9.89 8.63 5.50
CA LEU A 96 -8.64 8.69 6.26
C LEU A 96 -8.57 9.87 7.24
N GLU A 97 -9.13 11.02 6.87
CA GLU A 97 -8.88 12.29 7.57
C GLU A 97 -9.16 12.22 9.06
N HIS A 98 -10.26 11.58 9.43
CA HIS A 98 -10.66 11.42 10.84
C HIS A 98 -9.94 10.27 11.54
N ALA A 99 -9.41 9.32 10.77
CA ALA A 99 -8.82 8.12 11.32
C ALA A 99 -7.34 8.29 11.67
N VAL A 100 -6.53 8.85 10.76
CA VAL A 100 -5.07 8.76 10.87
C VAL A 100 -4.37 10.08 11.20
N GLY A 101 -5.06 11.22 11.05
CA GLY A 101 -4.44 12.55 11.14
C GLY A 101 -3.73 12.95 9.83
N ARG A 102 -2.82 13.93 9.93
CA ARG A 102 -2.11 14.53 8.78
C ARG A 102 -0.60 14.52 9.03
N GLY A 103 0.19 14.85 8.03
CA GLY A 103 1.64 15.02 8.16
C GLY A 103 2.48 13.93 7.51
N TYR A 104 1.87 13.08 6.68
CA TYR A 104 2.60 11.98 6.05
C TYR A 104 3.44 12.46 4.88
N HIS A 105 4.74 12.08 4.89
CA HIS A 105 5.71 12.37 3.83
C HIS A 105 5.79 11.24 2.80
N LEU A 106 5.43 10.03 3.21
CA LEU A 106 5.40 8.86 2.35
C LEU A 106 4.09 8.10 2.56
N VAL A 107 3.46 7.72 1.46
CA VAL A 107 2.36 6.75 1.45
C VAL A 107 2.84 5.50 0.72
N LEU A 108 2.72 4.34 1.37
CA LEU A 108 2.98 3.04 0.78
C LEU A 108 1.65 2.33 0.53
N ASP A 109 1.44 1.87 -0.70
CA ASP A 109 0.32 1.03 -1.09
C ASP A 109 0.82 -0.22 -1.81
N VAL A 110 0.72 -1.37 -1.18
CA VAL A 110 1.12 -2.63 -1.79
C VAL A 110 -0.12 -3.47 -2.11
N GLY A 111 -0.86 -3.00 -3.13
CA GLY A 111 -1.99 -3.76 -3.67
C GLY A 111 -3.35 -3.46 -3.02
N CYS A 112 -3.57 -2.27 -2.46
CA CYS A 112 -4.87 -1.80 -2.02
C CYS A 112 -5.63 -1.12 -3.17
N TYR A 113 -5.08 -0.06 -3.74
CA TYR A 113 -5.72 0.78 -4.75
C TYR A 113 -6.24 0.00 -5.98
N HIS A 114 -5.48 -0.96 -6.50
CA HIS A 114 -5.86 -1.71 -7.70
C HIS A 114 -7.12 -2.58 -7.51
N GLY A 115 -7.50 -2.85 -6.28
CA GLY A 115 -8.72 -3.60 -5.93
C GLY A 115 -9.96 -2.73 -5.72
N LEU A 116 -9.80 -1.39 -5.67
CA LEU A 116 -10.89 -0.46 -5.42
C LEU A 116 -11.81 -0.29 -6.64
N SER A 117 -13.10 0.01 -6.38
CA SER A 117 -14.03 0.47 -7.42
C SER A 117 -13.61 1.84 -7.95
N ASP A 118 -14.13 2.26 -9.11
CA ASP A 118 -13.79 3.58 -9.68
C ASP A 118 -14.23 4.73 -8.75
N HIS A 119 -15.38 4.60 -8.11
CA HIS A 119 -15.85 5.54 -7.09
C HIS A 119 -14.90 5.61 -5.90
N ASP A 120 -14.48 4.46 -5.36
CA ASP A 120 -13.59 4.40 -4.20
C ASP A 120 -12.19 4.91 -4.52
N ARG A 121 -11.72 4.77 -5.77
CA ARG A 121 -10.43 5.30 -6.22
C ARG A 121 -10.36 6.82 -6.13
N VAL A 122 -11.44 7.51 -6.47
CA VAL A 122 -11.53 8.98 -6.34
C VAL A 122 -11.43 9.37 -4.86
N ALA A 123 -12.27 8.78 -4.01
CA ALA A 123 -12.23 9.03 -2.58
C ALA A 123 -10.87 8.71 -1.95
N TYR A 124 -10.24 7.61 -2.35
CA TYR A 124 -8.89 7.24 -1.95
C TYR A 124 -7.87 8.34 -2.29
N ALA A 125 -7.85 8.81 -3.55
CA ALA A 125 -6.89 9.83 -3.99
C ALA A 125 -7.10 11.18 -3.27
N GLU A 126 -8.35 11.56 -3.02
CA GLU A 126 -8.68 12.76 -2.23
C GLU A 126 -8.21 12.63 -0.79
N ASN A 127 -8.47 11.48 -0.16
CA ASN A 127 -8.08 11.22 1.23
C ASN A 127 -6.56 11.24 1.42
N ILE A 128 -5.79 10.52 0.60
CA ILE A 128 -4.34 10.55 0.72
C ILE A 128 -3.76 11.93 0.42
N THR A 129 -4.38 12.68 -0.50
CA THR A 129 -3.98 14.07 -0.77
C THR A 129 -4.19 14.96 0.46
N THR A 130 -5.26 14.72 1.20
CA THR A 130 -5.61 15.52 2.39
C THR A 130 -4.67 15.25 3.57
N VAL A 131 -4.27 13.99 3.77
CA VAL A 131 -3.46 13.60 4.93
C VAL A 131 -1.95 13.75 4.73
N THR A 132 -1.51 14.00 3.50
CA THR A 132 -0.08 14.12 3.16
C THR A 132 0.41 15.55 3.11
N GLU A 133 1.70 15.72 3.40
CA GLU A 133 2.42 16.99 3.25
C GLU A 133 2.64 17.39 1.78
N PRO A 134 2.92 18.68 1.48
CA PRO A 134 3.45 19.07 0.18
C PRO A 134 4.69 18.25 -0.18
N HIS A 135 4.84 17.92 -1.45
CA HIS A 135 5.94 17.08 -1.96
C HIS A 135 6.02 15.66 -1.40
N ALA A 136 5.00 15.20 -0.67
CA ALA A 136 4.92 13.81 -0.24
C ALA A 136 4.99 12.85 -1.43
N THR A 137 5.52 11.67 -1.18
CA THR A 137 5.58 10.59 -2.17
C THR A 137 4.49 9.56 -1.92
N LEU A 138 3.83 9.11 -2.98
CA LEU A 138 3.06 7.86 -3.01
C LEU A 138 3.87 6.82 -3.79
N LEU A 139 4.23 5.72 -3.15
CA LEU A 139 4.77 4.52 -3.78
C LEU A 139 3.69 3.45 -3.80
N MET A 140 3.21 3.11 -4.98
CA MET A 140 2.06 2.22 -5.17
C MET A 140 2.43 1.04 -6.05
N PHE A 141 2.21 -0.18 -5.55
CA PHE A 141 2.24 -1.41 -6.32
C PHE A 141 0.84 -1.74 -6.83
N ALA A 142 0.73 -2.02 -8.13
CA ALA A 142 -0.53 -2.46 -8.73
C ALA A 142 -0.30 -3.47 -9.85
N PHE A 143 -1.33 -4.29 -10.13
CA PHE A 143 -1.39 -5.06 -11.35
C PHE A 143 -1.84 -4.18 -12.52
N GLY A 144 -1.36 -4.48 -13.72
CA GLY A 144 -1.87 -3.89 -14.96
C GLY A 144 -3.34 -4.22 -15.21
N PRO A 145 -4.02 -3.52 -16.14
CA PRO A 145 -5.43 -3.72 -16.43
C PRO A 145 -5.74 -5.15 -16.88
N GLY A 146 -6.89 -5.69 -16.43
CA GLY A 146 -7.35 -7.00 -16.90
C GLY A 146 -8.46 -7.59 -16.05
N HIS A 147 -9.25 -8.48 -16.69
CA HIS A 147 -10.27 -9.26 -16.00
C HIS A 147 -9.70 -10.64 -15.65
N ARG A 148 -9.50 -10.93 -14.35
CA ARG A 148 -8.81 -12.13 -13.87
C ARG A 148 -9.61 -12.86 -12.78
N GLY A 149 -10.93 -12.96 -12.98
CA GLY A 149 -11.83 -13.58 -12.00
C GLY A 149 -11.78 -12.86 -10.63
N PRO A 150 -11.38 -13.54 -9.56
CA PRO A 150 -11.39 -12.95 -8.22
C PRO A 150 -10.20 -12.00 -7.95
N LEU A 151 -9.24 -11.89 -8.88
CA LEU A 151 -8.10 -10.98 -8.74
C LEU A 151 -8.51 -9.52 -9.03
N PRO A 152 -7.78 -8.55 -8.47
CA PRO A 152 -8.01 -7.14 -8.74
C PRO A 152 -8.02 -6.80 -10.24
N ARG A 153 -8.87 -5.84 -10.61
CA ARG A 153 -8.98 -5.35 -12.00
C ARG A 153 -7.69 -4.74 -12.53
N GLY A 154 -6.84 -4.33 -11.62
CA GLY A 154 -5.63 -3.62 -11.93
C GLY A 154 -5.88 -2.17 -12.34
N VAL A 155 -4.83 -1.50 -12.80
CA VAL A 155 -4.86 -0.09 -13.23
C VAL A 155 -3.92 0.12 -14.40
N SER A 156 -4.25 1.06 -15.28
CA SER A 156 -3.34 1.57 -16.30
C SER A 156 -2.62 2.82 -15.79
N ARG A 157 -1.53 3.18 -16.45
CA ARG A 157 -0.85 4.47 -16.23
C ARG A 157 -1.82 5.65 -16.36
N SER A 158 -2.65 5.65 -17.40
CA SER A 158 -3.63 6.72 -17.65
C SER A 158 -4.72 6.79 -16.56
N ASP A 159 -5.10 5.66 -15.96
CA ASP A 159 -6.02 5.66 -14.81
C ASP A 159 -5.37 6.34 -13.60
N VAL A 160 -4.10 6.04 -13.34
CA VAL A 160 -3.34 6.66 -12.24
C VAL A 160 -3.24 8.17 -12.46
N GLU A 161 -2.78 8.61 -13.64
CA GLU A 161 -2.61 10.03 -13.95
C GLU A 161 -3.93 10.82 -13.86
N ARG A 162 -5.05 10.23 -14.29
CA ARG A 162 -6.38 10.83 -14.23
C ARG A 162 -6.90 10.92 -12.79
N THR A 163 -6.68 9.88 -11.97
CA THR A 163 -7.21 9.84 -10.61
C THR A 163 -6.41 10.73 -9.65
N PHE A 164 -5.10 10.84 -9.88
CA PHE A 164 -4.18 11.60 -9.05
C PHE A 164 -3.77 12.95 -9.65
N GLU A 165 -4.73 13.77 -10.08
CA GLU A 165 -4.47 15.07 -10.75
C GLU A 165 -3.60 16.03 -9.94
N LYS A 166 -3.69 15.99 -8.59
CA LYS A 166 -2.87 16.80 -7.68
C LYS A 166 -1.46 16.24 -7.45
N TRP A 167 -1.13 15.15 -8.12
CA TRP A 167 0.15 14.47 -8.02
C TRP A 167 0.82 14.42 -9.40
N LYS A 168 2.14 14.30 -9.40
CA LYS A 168 2.94 14.08 -10.61
C LYS A 168 3.42 12.64 -10.62
N LEU A 169 3.05 11.86 -11.61
CA LEU A 169 3.65 10.54 -11.83
C LEU A 169 5.10 10.72 -12.28
N VAL A 170 6.05 10.31 -11.46
CA VAL A 170 7.51 10.48 -11.71
C VAL A 170 8.16 9.20 -12.19
N SER A 171 7.64 8.03 -11.85
CA SER A 171 8.08 6.76 -12.43
C SER A 171 6.95 5.74 -12.51
N ASP A 172 7.07 4.85 -13.50
CA ASP A 172 6.19 3.73 -13.78
C ASP A 172 7.08 2.61 -14.31
N VAL A 173 7.41 1.64 -13.45
CA VAL A 173 8.39 0.59 -13.72
C VAL A 173 7.84 -0.79 -13.44
N ASP A 174 8.32 -1.79 -14.17
CA ASP A 174 7.95 -3.18 -13.93
C ASP A 174 8.41 -3.63 -12.55
N ALA A 175 7.55 -4.35 -11.83
CA ALA A 175 7.94 -4.97 -10.58
C ALA A 175 8.75 -6.23 -10.85
N ASP A 176 9.78 -6.47 -10.02
CA ASP A 176 10.46 -7.77 -10.04
C ASP A 176 9.49 -8.86 -9.58
N THR A 177 9.27 -9.83 -10.45
CA THR A 177 8.35 -10.95 -10.21
C THR A 177 9.03 -12.20 -9.68
N THR A 178 10.31 -12.12 -9.32
CA THR A 178 11.05 -13.23 -8.72
C THR A 178 10.33 -13.71 -7.46
N GLY A 179 10.04 -15.00 -7.38
CA GLY A 179 9.29 -15.59 -6.25
C GLY A 179 7.77 -15.43 -6.28
N MET A 180 7.19 -14.64 -7.21
CA MET A 180 5.74 -14.54 -7.36
C MET A 180 5.13 -15.82 -7.98
N PRO A 181 3.91 -16.21 -7.58
CA PRO A 181 3.15 -17.26 -8.26
C PRO A 181 2.90 -16.94 -9.74
N GLY A 182 2.98 -17.95 -10.61
CA GLY A 182 2.86 -17.78 -12.07
C GLY A 182 1.68 -16.95 -12.57
N PRO A 183 0.44 -17.14 -12.08
CA PRO A 183 -0.70 -16.33 -12.48
C PRO A 183 -0.52 -14.83 -12.16
N LEU A 184 0.14 -14.50 -11.04
CA LEU A 184 0.37 -13.12 -10.64
C LEU A 184 1.48 -12.45 -11.47
N LYS A 185 2.49 -13.22 -11.93
CA LYS A 185 3.51 -12.70 -12.87
C LYS A 185 2.90 -12.20 -14.17
N LYS A 186 1.87 -12.91 -14.66
CA LYS A 186 1.16 -12.55 -15.91
C LYS A 186 0.18 -11.38 -15.75
N ALA A 187 0.05 -10.84 -14.56
CA ALA A 187 -0.86 -9.74 -14.26
C ALA A 187 -0.23 -8.35 -14.49
N ASP A 188 0.92 -8.29 -15.16
CA ASP A 188 1.65 -7.05 -15.43
C ASP A 188 1.85 -6.22 -14.14
N PRO A 189 2.56 -6.74 -13.13
CA PRO A 189 2.79 -6.04 -11.88
C PRO A 189 3.75 -4.88 -12.06
N ARG A 190 3.36 -3.70 -11.55
CA ARG A 190 4.09 -2.45 -11.72
C ARG A 190 4.21 -1.68 -10.43
N TRP A 191 5.24 -0.85 -10.34
CA TRP A 191 5.40 0.19 -9.34
C TRP A 191 5.18 1.56 -9.95
N PHE A 192 4.28 2.31 -9.34
CA PHE A 192 4.03 3.71 -9.64
C PHE A 192 4.57 4.57 -8.51
N ARG A 193 5.36 5.57 -8.84
CA ARG A 193 5.81 6.60 -7.90
C ARG A 193 5.25 7.94 -8.30
N LEU A 194 4.51 8.54 -7.38
CA LEU A 194 3.93 9.86 -7.57
C LEU A 194 4.44 10.81 -6.49
N VAL A 195 4.58 12.09 -6.86
CA VAL A 195 4.96 13.17 -5.93
C VAL A 195 3.84 14.20 -5.92
N LYS A 196 3.38 14.59 -4.73
CA LYS A 196 2.35 15.62 -4.55
C LYS A 196 2.87 16.97 -5.06
N ARG A 197 2.04 17.67 -5.83
CA ARG A 197 2.36 19.01 -6.40
C ARG A 197 2.22 20.10 -5.36
#